data_c971781d6c37b7c7f75c0f460ece6eb3
#
_entry.id   c971781d6c37b7c7f75c0f460ece6eb3
#
_cell.length_a   1.000
_cell.length_b   1.000
_cell.length_c   1.000
_cell.angle_alpha   90.00
_cell.angle_beta   90.00
_cell.angle_gamma   90.00
#
_symmetry.space_group_name_H-M   'P 1'
#
loop_
_entity.id
_entity.type
_entity.pdbx_description
1 polymer ?
#
loop_
_entity_poly.entity_id
_entity_poly.type
_entity_poly.pdbx_seq_one_letter_code
_entity_poly.pdbx_strand_id
1 'polypeptide(L)'
;MPNSISILLTRNLQDVFGENDPARRRAAVEELYTEDGVFYDPNKGVYRSRDKIDRIAGEIRATHRDFRYQPIAEPEETGNGGRVRWVAGRPGEAPAYAGTDFIIARDGRIAARYLLFDKLP
;
A
#
# COMPACT_ATOMS: atom_id res chain seq x y z
N MET A 1 0.07 -15.00 -14.52
CA MET A 1 -0.11 -13.68 -15.17
C MET A 1 0.36 -12.59 -14.25
N PRO A 2 1.14 -11.63 -14.72
CA PRO A 2 1.46 -10.48 -13.88
C PRO A 2 0.19 -9.71 -13.54
N ASN A 3 0.15 -9.14 -12.35
CA ASN A 3 -0.96 -8.31 -11.92
C ASN A 3 -0.97 -6.99 -12.70
N SER A 4 -2.15 -6.47 -13.01
CA SER A 4 -2.25 -5.12 -13.54
C SER A 4 -1.86 -4.12 -12.44
N ILE A 5 -1.53 -2.90 -12.86
CA ILE A 5 -1.18 -1.85 -11.90
C ILE A 5 -2.35 -1.54 -10.98
N SER A 6 -3.56 -1.52 -11.50
CA SER A 6 -4.77 -1.31 -10.67
C SER A 6 -4.93 -2.38 -9.61
N ILE A 7 -4.67 -3.65 -9.95
CA ILE A 7 -4.72 -4.75 -8.98
C ILE A 7 -3.62 -4.60 -7.94
N LEU A 8 -2.40 -4.27 -8.36
CA LEU A 8 -1.29 -4.06 -7.43
C LEU A 8 -1.61 -2.95 -6.41
N LEU A 9 -2.15 -1.83 -6.89
CA LEU A 9 -2.54 -0.72 -6.02
C LEU A 9 -3.56 -1.15 -4.98
N THR A 10 -4.61 -1.85 -5.40
CA THR A 10 -5.68 -2.29 -4.50
C THR A 10 -5.19 -3.35 -3.53
N ARG A 11 -4.47 -4.35 -4.01
CA ARG A 11 -3.97 -5.42 -3.16
C ARG A 11 -2.94 -4.94 -2.14
N ASN A 12 -2.12 -3.96 -2.51
CA ASN A 12 -1.19 -3.38 -1.55
C ASN A 12 -1.91 -2.79 -0.35
N LEU A 13 -3.02 -2.08 -0.57
CA LEU A 13 -3.82 -1.54 0.52
C LEU A 13 -4.49 -2.64 1.36
N GLN A 14 -5.06 -3.66 0.72
CA GLN A 14 -5.85 -4.67 1.41
C GLN A 14 -5.01 -5.78 2.02
N ASP A 15 -4.00 -6.26 1.29
CA ASP A 15 -3.28 -7.47 1.66
C ASP A 15 -1.94 -7.21 2.33
N VAL A 16 -1.42 -6.00 2.25
CA VAL A 16 -0.17 -5.62 2.90
C VAL A 16 -0.46 -4.67 4.06
N PHE A 17 -0.87 -3.45 3.77
CA PHE A 17 -1.06 -2.43 4.80
C PHE A 17 -2.36 -2.60 5.56
N GLY A 18 -3.32 -3.33 5.01
CA GLY A 18 -4.58 -3.67 5.66
C GLY A 18 -4.62 -5.06 6.30
N GLU A 19 -3.54 -5.85 6.21
CA GLU A 19 -3.55 -7.24 6.69
C GLU A 19 -2.93 -7.34 8.08
N ASN A 20 -3.71 -7.85 9.04
CA ASN A 20 -3.25 -8.02 10.43
C ASN A 20 -2.44 -9.31 10.64
N ASP A 21 -2.67 -10.34 9.85
CA ASP A 21 -1.95 -11.59 10.00
C ASP A 21 -0.54 -11.48 9.42
N PRO A 22 0.51 -11.67 10.25
CA PRO A 22 1.89 -11.48 9.76
C PRO A 22 2.28 -12.41 8.63
N ALA A 23 1.82 -13.68 8.66
CA ALA A 23 2.18 -14.64 7.63
C ALA A 23 1.52 -14.31 6.30
N ARG A 24 0.25 -13.90 6.31
CA ARG A 24 -0.46 -13.48 5.09
C ARG A 24 0.13 -12.20 4.53
N ARG A 25 0.46 -11.25 5.39
CA ARG A 25 1.08 -10.01 4.96
C ARG A 25 2.41 -10.25 4.28
N ARG A 26 3.27 -11.10 4.90
CA ARG A 26 4.56 -11.44 4.30
C ARG A 26 4.41 -12.11 2.95
N ALA A 27 3.48 -13.04 2.83
CA ALA A 27 3.21 -13.70 1.56
C ALA A 27 2.79 -12.71 0.48
N ALA A 28 1.95 -11.73 0.84
CA ALA A 28 1.53 -10.68 -0.10
C ALA A 28 2.71 -9.79 -0.50
N VAL A 29 3.56 -9.42 0.44
CA VAL A 29 4.75 -8.62 0.12
C VAL A 29 5.64 -9.34 -0.89
N GLU A 30 5.84 -10.65 -0.70
CA GLU A 30 6.67 -11.43 -1.62
C GLU A 30 6.04 -11.57 -3.00
N GLU A 31 4.73 -11.62 -3.06
CA GLU A 31 4.02 -11.70 -4.34
C GLU A 31 3.95 -10.36 -5.06
N LEU A 32 3.70 -9.27 -4.32
CA LEU A 32 3.35 -7.98 -4.91
C LEU A 32 4.54 -7.06 -5.18
N TYR A 33 5.63 -7.20 -4.43
CA TYR A 33 6.80 -6.34 -4.55
C TYR A 33 7.96 -7.06 -5.19
N THR A 34 8.79 -6.31 -5.93
CA THR A 34 10.08 -6.83 -6.38
C THR A 34 11.00 -7.00 -5.17
N GLU A 35 12.07 -7.81 -5.30
CA GLU A 35 13.03 -8.01 -4.21
C GLU A 35 13.65 -6.69 -3.74
N ASP A 36 13.93 -5.80 -4.69
CA ASP A 36 14.53 -4.50 -4.45
C ASP A 36 13.48 -3.39 -4.34
N GLY A 37 12.22 -3.76 -4.09
CA GLY A 37 11.14 -2.80 -3.96
C GLY A 37 11.41 -1.77 -2.89
N VAL A 38 10.87 -0.57 -3.08
CA VAL A 38 11.07 0.53 -2.15
C VAL A 38 9.75 1.22 -1.86
N PHE A 39 9.57 1.60 -0.60
CA PHE A 39 8.44 2.38 -0.14
C PHE A 39 8.93 3.71 0.41
N TYR A 40 8.44 4.80 -0.18
CA TYR A 40 8.71 6.16 0.27
C TYR A 40 7.53 6.67 1.09
N ASP A 41 7.78 6.92 2.38
CA ASP A 41 6.78 7.42 3.33
C ASP A 41 7.16 8.86 3.68
N PRO A 42 6.26 9.84 3.49
CA PRO A 42 6.60 11.24 3.74
C PRO A 42 6.94 11.55 5.19
N ASN A 43 6.46 10.75 6.14
CA ASN A 43 6.71 10.98 7.56
C ASN A 43 7.87 10.18 8.12
N LYS A 44 8.12 8.99 7.58
CA LYS A 44 9.05 8.03 8.17
C LYS A 44 10.29 7.78 7.34
N GLY A 45 10.30 8.16 6.07
CA GLY A 45 11.46 8.00 5.23
C GLY A 45 11.34 6.88 4.21
N VAL A 46 12.43 6.14 4.00
CA VAL A 46 12.54 5.20 2.89
C VAL A 46 12.75 3.79 3.42
N TYR A 47 11.92 2.86 2.93
CA TYR A 47 12.01 1.44 3.31
C TYR A 47 12.38 0.64 2.07
N ARG A 48 13.60 0.11 2.04
CA ARG A 48 14.15 -0.64 0.91
C ARG A 48 14.15 -2.12 1.25
N SER A 49 13.70 -2.93 0.33
CA SER A 49 13.58 -4.38 0.42
C SER A 49 12.26 -4.86 1.01
N ARG A 50 11.91 -6.09 0.66
CA ARG A 50 10.69 -6.73 1.17
C ARG A 50 10.68 -6.81 2.70
N ASP A 51 11.83 -7.08 3.31
CA ASP A 51 11.89 -7.20 4.76
C ASP A 51 11.51 -5.90 5.45
N LYS A 52 12.02 -4.77 4.97
CA LYS A 52 11.72 -3.49 5.58
C LYS A 52 10.31 -3.02 5.30
N ILE A 53 9.78 -3.31 4.10
CA ILE A 53 8.39 -2.99 3.76
C ILE A 53 7.44 -3.78 4.64
N ASP A 54 7.68 -5.08 4.80
CA ASP A 54 6.87 -5.93 5.67
C ASP A 54 6.91 -5.44 7.11
N ARG A 55 8.09 -5.07 7.59
CA ARG A 55 8.24 -4.59 8.96
C ARG A 55 7.47 -3.31 9.21
N ILE A 56 7.58 -2.30 8.33
CA ILE A 56 6.86 -1.05 8.55
C ILE A 56 5.35 -1.25 8.42
N ALA A 57 4.91 -2.11 7.51
CA ALA A 57 3.48 -2.42 7.41
C ALA A 57 2.97 -3.05 8.70
N GLY A 58 3.74 -3.95 9.30
CA GLY A 58 3.40 -4.55 10.59
C GLY A 58 3.35 -3.55 11.72
N GLU A 59 4.27 -2.61 11.77
CA GLU A 59 4.28 -1.55 12.78
C GLU A 59 3.05 -0.65 12.65
N ILE A 60 2.69 -0.29 11.42
CA ILE A 60 1.49 0.52 11.18
C ILE A 60 0.24 -0.24 11.61
N ARG A 61 0.13 -1.53 11.29
CA ARG A 61 -1.01 -2.35 11.71
C ARG A 61 -1.10 -2.46 13.23
N ALA A 62 0.05 -2.59 13.91
CA ALA A 62 0.07 -2.68 15.37
C ALA A 62 -0.45 -1.39 16.03
N THR A 63 -0.24 -0.25 15.40
CA THR A 63 -0.72 1.04 15.89
C THR A 63 -2.25 1.16 15.75
N HIS A 64 -2.80 0.68 14.65
CA HIS A 64 -4.22 0.80 14.36
C HIS A 64 -4.76 -0.48 13.73
N ARG A 65 -4.90 -1.54 14.56
CA ARG A 65 -5.29 -2.88 14.07
C ARG A 65 -6.70 -2.92 13.48
N ASP A 66 -7.59 -2.04 13.91
CA ASP A 66 -8.97 -1.97 13.44
C ASP A 66 -9.18 -1.02 12.27
N PHE A 67 -8.14 -0.30 11.84
CA PHE A 67 -8.25 0.58 10.70
C PHE A 67 -8.34 -0.23 9.40
N ARG A 68 -9.16 0.27 8.48
CA ARG A 68 -9.26 -0.27 7.13
C ARG A 68 -8.86 0.80 6.14
N TYR A 69 -8.15 0.37 5.10
CA TYR A 69 -7.80 1.23 3.98
C TYR A 69 -8.83 1.00 2.89
N GLN A 70 -9.46 2.08 2.43
CA GLN A 70 -10.55 1.97 1.47
C GLN A 70 -10.32 2.92 0.31
N PRO A 71 -10.21 2.39 -0.93
CA PRO A 71 -10.16 3.26 -2.10
C PRO A 71 -11.41 4.11 -2.20
N ILE A 72 -11.25 5.40 -2.52
CA ILE A 72 -12.37 6.33 -2.70
C ILE A 72 -12.55 6.73 -4.15
N ALA A 73 -11.74 6.18 -5.06
CA ALA A 73 -11.86 6.38 -6.49
C ALA A 73 -11.27 5.16 -7.18
N GLU A 74 -11.62 4.97 -8.46
CA GLU A 74 -11.02 3.90 -9.24
C GLU A 74 -9.53 4.15 -9.40
N PRO A 75 -8.70 3.09 -9.29
CA PRO A 75 -7.28 3.25 -9.60
C PRO A 75 -7.10 3.70 -11.05
N GLU A 76 -6.09 4.51 -11.26
CA GLU A 76 -5.75 5.00 -12.59
C GLU A 76 -4.34 4.54 -12.94
N GLU A 77 -4.13 4.15 -14.19
CA GLU A 77 -2.82 3.68 -14.62
C GLU A 77 -2.46 4.21 -15.99
N THR A 78 -1.18 4.40 -16.24
CA THR A 78 -0.62 4.74 -17.53
C THR A 78 0.82 4.24 -17.59
N GLY A 79 1.21 3.62 -18.72
CA GLY A 79 2.56 3.04 -18.82
C GLY A 79 2.80 2.04 -17.72
N ASN A 80 3.90 2.21 -17.01
CA ASN A 80 4.27 1.34 -15.87
C ASN A 80 3.93 1.94 -14.51
N GLY A 81 3.13 3.00 -14.47
CA GLY A 81 2.78 3.70 -13.24
C GLY A 81 1.29 3.84 -13.04
N GLY A 82 0.90 4.16 -11.82
CA GLY A 82 -0.51 4.39 -11.49
C GLY A 82 -0.68 4.93 -10.09
N ARG A 83 -1.92 5.27 -9.79
CA ARG A 83 -2.28 5.84 -8.49
C ARG A 83 -3.63 5.36 -8.02
N VAL A 84 -3.83 5.39 -6.70
CA VAL A 84 -5.14 5.21 -6.09
C VAL A 84 -5.26 6.14 -4.88
N ARG A 85 -6.40 6.80 -4.76
CA ARG A 85 -6.74 7.60 -3.59
C ARG A 85 -7.50 6.73 -2.60
N TRP A 86 -7.19 6.90 -1.31
CA TRP A 86 -7.79 6.08 -0.28
C TRP A 86 -8.01 6.88 1.01
N VAL A 87 -8.86 6.34 1.86
CA VAL A 87 -9.04 6.81 3.24
C VAL A 87 -8.78 5.65 4.18
N ALA A 88 -8.42 5.99 5.42
CA ALA A 88 -8.18 4.99 6.45
C ALA A 88 -8.88 5.41 7.73
N GLY A 89 -9.45 4.42 8.43
CA GLY A 89 -10.14 4.65 9.69
C GLY A 89 -10.84 3.40 10.15
N ARG A 90 -11.55 3.52 11.27
CA ARG A 90 -12.35 2.42 11.83
C ARG A 90 -13.62 2.22 11.02
N PRO A 91 -14.06 0.96 10.84
CA PRO A 91 -15.33 0.71 10.16
C PRO A 91 -16.49 1.45 10.82
N GLY A 92 -17.33 2.07 10.01
CA GLY A 92 -18.51 2.79 10.51
C GLY A 92 -18.24 4.16 11.08
N GLU A 93 -16.97 4.61 11.11
CA GLU A 93 -16.59 5.94 11.59
C GLU A 93 -16.08 6.79 10.44
N ALA A 94 -16.04 8.09 10.66
CA ALA A 94 -15.45 9.00 9.69
C ALA A 94 -13.95 8.66 9.52
N PRO A 95 -13.38 8.85 8.31
CA PRO A 95 -11.97 8.56 8.10
C PRO A 95 -11.06 9.36 9.02
N ALA A 96 -10.02 8.70 9.50
CA ALA A 96 -9.02 9.34 10.35
C ALA A 96 -7.97 10.09 9.51
N TYR A 97 -7.63 9.55 8.34
CA TYR A 97 -6.71 10.20 7.42
C TYR A 97 -6.92 9.69 6.00
N ALA A 98 -6.32 10.38 5.05
CA ALA A 98 -6.44 10.07 3.63
C ALA A 98 -5.07 10.14 2.96
N GLY A 99 -4.93 9.43 1.88
CA GLY A 99 -3.68 9.45 1.12
C GLY A 99 -3.87 9.04 -0.33
N THR A 100 -2.79 9.19 -1.08
CA THR A 100 -2.69 8.71 -2.45
C THR A 100 -1.43 7.88 -2.56
N ASP A 101 -1.58 6.67 -3.09
CA ASP A 101 -0.46 5.82 -3.45
C ASP A 101 -0.16 5.99 -4.92
N PHE A 102 1.12 6.19 -5.23
CA PHE A 102 1.65 6.13 -6.59
C PHE A 102 2.60 4.96 -6.65
N ILE A 103 2.49 4.12 -7.68
CA ILE A 103 3.44 3.01 -7.84
C ILE A 103 4.06 3.04 -9.22
N ILE A 104 5.28 2.49 -9.26
CA ILE A 104 5.94 2.09 -10.50
C ILE A 104 6.04 0.58 -10.44
N ALA A 105 5.60 -0.08 -11.51
CA ALA A 105 5.62 -1.54 -11.60
C ALA A 105 6.72 -2.01 -12.53
N ARG A 106 7.25 -3.20 -12.23
CA ARG A 106 8.21 -3.91 -13.07
C ARG A 106 7.90 -5.39 -12.99
N ASP A 107 7.73 -6.00 -14.16
CA ASP A 107 7.45 -7.45 -14.25
C ASP A 107 6.23 -7.89 -13.43
N GLY A 108 5.19 -7.06 -13.42
CA GLY A 108 3.95 -7.38 -12.72
C GLY A 108 4.03 -7.25 -11.21
N ARG A 109 5.05 -6.53 -10.69
CA ARG A 109 5.26 -6.30 -9.26
C ARG A 109 5.57 -4.83 -9.00
N ILE A 110 5.34 -4.41 -7.77
CA ILE A 110 5.63 -3.03 -7.35
C ILE A 110 7.14 -2.88 -7.17
N ALA A 111 7.77 -2.03 -7.98
CA ALA A 111 9.18 -1.68 -7.83
C ALA A 111 9.36 -0.49 -6.90
N ALA A 112 8.41 0.44 -6.89
CA ALA A 112 8.45 1.60 -6.00
C ALA A 112 7.04 2.02 -5.65
N ARG A 113 6.83 2.39 -4.38
CA ARG A 113 5.59 2.97 -3.91
C ARG A 113 5.88 4.32 -3.26
N TYR A 114 5.15 5.33 -3.68
CA TYR A 114 5.22 6.68 -3.13
C TYR A 114 3.89 6.99 -2.45
N LEU A 115 3.93 7.34 -1.19
CA LEU A 115 2.74 7.75 -0.43
C LEU A 115 2.78 9.25 -0.23
N LEU A 116 1.67 9.91 -0.51
CA LEU A 116 1.45 11.30 -0.11
C LEU A 116 0.13 11.36 0.64
N PHE A 117 0.12 12.07 1.77
CA PHE A 117 -1.12 12.25 2.51
C PHE A 117 -1.95 13.38 1.90
N ASP A 118 -3.25 13.19 1.88
CA ASP A 118 -4.21 14.14 1.34
C ASP A 118 -5.04 14.75 2.47
N LYS A 119 -5.71 15.84 2.16
CA LYS A 119 -6.73 16.37 3.05
C LYS A 119 -7.90 15.40 3.07
N LEU A 120 -8.57 15.32 4.22
CA LEU A 120 -9.78 14.53 4.34
C LEU A 120 -10.86 15.10 3.44
N PRO A 121 -11.63 14.22 2.79
CA PRO A 121 -12.73 14.66 1.92
C PRO A 121 -13.84 15.36 2.68
#